data_2f5f8a41fbffa4ebe614cc1c181ecac9
#
_entry.id   2f5f8a41fbffa4ebe614cc1c181ecac9
#
_cell.length_a   1.000
_cell.length_b   1.000
_cell.length_c   1.000
_cell.angle_alpha   90.00
_cell.angle_beta   90.00
_cell.angle_gamma   90.00
#
_symmetry.space_group_name_H-M   'P 1'
#
loop_
_entity.id
_entity.type
_entity.pdbx_description
1 polymer ?
#
loop_
_entity_poly.entity_id
_entity_poly.type
_entity_poly.pdbx_seq_one_letter_code
_entity_poly.pdbx_strand_id
1 'polypeptide(L)'
;MRWYNRPRNEGRWSSMKKTLYSLMLNDEVVREVDALAHSLGTNRSNLINQILAEYVNYTTPERRINDVLSAISELMAPSRELVPFFAPNSFSMSLKSSLEYKYRPTVKYEVELYRSGEESIGELSVVFRTQSAALIASMTDFFRLWKRIEDLHLAAPTGMKIHYALYDGKFVR
;
A
#
# COMPACT_ATOMS: atom_id res chain seq x y z
N MET A 1 -16.88 -17.97 16.39
CA MET A 1 -15.83 -17.00 15.97
C MET A 1 -14.72 -17.77 15.24
N ARG A 2 -14.73 -17.80 13.93
CA ARG A 2 -13.69 -18.48 13.14
C ARG A 2 -12.73 -17.40 12.63
N TRP A 3 -11.53 -17.34 13.21
CA TRP A 3 -10.44 -16.56 12.67
C TRP A 3 -10.08 -17.13 11.30
N TYR A 4 -10.42 -16.39 10.24
CA TYR A 4 -10.05 -16.78 8.89
C TYR A 4 -8.54 -16.55 8.75
N ASN A 5 -7.80 -17.67 8.83
CA ASN A 5 -6.39 -17.70 8.47
C ASN A 5 -6.31 -17.35 6.97
N ARG A 6 -5.96 -16.11 6.66
CA ARG A 6 -5.55 -15.72 5.31
C ARG A 6 -4.39 -16.65 4.95
N PRO A 7 -4.43 -17.43 3.88
CA PRO A 7 -3.18 -18.02 3.40
C PRO A 7 -2.26 -16.84 3.13
N ARG A 8 -1.14 -16.77 3.84
CA ARG A 8 -0.05 -15.87 3.48
C ARG A 8 0.24 -16.20 2.02
N ASN A 9 0.08 -15.21 1.19
CA ASN A 9 0.36 -15.30 -0.23
C ASN A 9 1.89 -15.38 -0.39
N GLU A 10 2.46 -16.53 -0.02
CA GLU A 10 3.89 -16.80 -0.05
C GLU A 10 4.46 -16.87 -1.47
N GLY A 11 3.60 -16.78 -2.48
CA GLY A 11 3.97 -16.87 -3.90
C GLY A 11 4.08 -15.53 -4.65
N ARG A 12 3.82 -14.38 -4.05
CA ARG A 12 3.80 -13.07 -4.75
C ARG A 12 5.05 -12.22 -4.58
N TRP A 13 6.07 -12.73 -3.96
CA TRP A 13 7.37 -12.07 -3.94
C TRP A 13 8.14 -12.47 -5.20
N SER A 14 7.79 -11.91 -6.35
CA SER A 14 8.76 -11.83 -7.45
C SER A 14 9.90 -10.97 -6.91
N SER A 15 10.90 -11.63 -6.30
CA SER A 15 12.09 -10.95 -5.86
C SER A 15 12.71 -10.35 -7.11
N MET A 16 12.85 -9.03 -7.15
CA MET A 16 13.72 -8.41 -8.13
C MET A 16 15.03 -9.22 -8.14
N LYS A 17 15.38 -9.76 -9.31
CA LYS A 17 16.54 -10.60 -9.48
C LYS A 17 17.77 -9.80 -9.05
N LYS A 18 18.21 -10.01 -7.81
CA LYS A 18 19.43 -9.38 -7.30
C LYS A 18 20.60 -10.24 -7.74
N THR A 19 21.54 -9.63 -8.42
CA THR A 19 22.81 -10.27 -8.81
C THR A 19 23.90 -9.77 -7.89
N LEU A 20 24.77 -10.66 -7.44
CA LEU A 20 25.93 -10.30 -6.63
C LEU A 20 26.97 -9.63 -7.51
N TYR A 21 27.35 -8.41 -7.15
CA TYR A 21 28.47 -7.69 -7.72
C TYR A 21 29.51 -7.41 -6.64
N SER A 22 30.80 -7.60 -6.94
CA SER A 22 31.90 -7.22 -6.07
C SER A 22 32.39 -5.84 -6.44
N LEU A 23 32.45 -4.94 -5.46
CA LEU A 23 32.93 -3.58 -5.62
C LEU A 23 34.06 -3.34 -4.61
N MET A 24 35.12 -2.69 -5.06
CA MET A 24 36.15 -2.13 -4.17
C MET A 24 35.75 -0.71 -3.81
N LEU A 25 35.53 -0.45 -2.54
CA LEU A 25 35.14 0.84 -2.01
C LEU A 25 36.19 1.30 -0.98
N ASN A 26 36.34 2.61 -0.84
CA ASN A 26 37.15 3.19 0.19
C ASN A 26 36.55 2.95 1.58
N ASP A 27 37.33 2.54 2.56
CA ASP A 27 36.88 2.23 3.92
C ASP A 27 36.19 3.41 4.60
N GLU A 28 36.59 4.63 4.32
CA GLU A 28 35.94 5.84 4.85
C GLU A 28 34.55 6.00 4.30
N VAL A 29 34.39 5.80 2.98
CA VAL A 29 33.07 5.83 2.33
C VAL A 29 32.15 4.74 2.88
N VAL A 30 32.68 3.54 3.11
CA VAL A 30 31.91 2.42 3.68
C VAL A 30 31.41 2.76 5.09
N ARG A 31 32.26 3.38 5.93
CA ARG A 31 31.85 3.80 7.28
C ARG A 31 30.73 4.83 7.27
N GLU A 32 30.82 5.83 6.38
CA GLU A 32 29.76 6.86 6.25
C GLU A 32 28.45 6.25 5.75
N VAL A 33 28.54 5.34 4.77
CA VAL A 33 27.36 4.61 4.27
C VAL A 33 26.72 3.76 5.36
N ASP A 34 27.52 3.11 6.22
CA ASP A 34 26.99 2.29 7.32
C ASP A 34 26.30 3.17 8.38
N ALA A 35 26.91 4.28 8.75
CA ALA A 35 26.31 5.21 9.70
C ALA A 35 24.97 5.77 9.18
N LEU A 36 24.93 6.14 7.90
CA LEU A 36 23.71 6.63 7.26
C LEU A 36 22.64 5.52 7.13
N ALA A 37 23.05 4.30 6.74
CA ALA A 37 22.13 3.17 6.64
C ALA A 37 21.48 2.86 8.00
N HIS A 38 22.26 2.89 9.07
CA HIS A 38 21.75 2.71 10.42
C HIS A 38 20.76 3.81 10.81
N SER A 39 21.05 5.07 10.53
CA SER A 39 20.16 6.20 10.84
C SER A 39 18.83 6.14 10.08
N LEU A 40 18.85 5.59 8.85
CA LEU A 40 17.68 5.42 8.00
C LEU A 40 16.95 4.10 8.22
N GLY A 41 17.39 3.26 9.17
CA GLY A 41 16.78 1.95 9.46
C GLY A 41 16.88 0.96 8.28
N THR A 42 17.91 1.09 7.45
CA THR A 42 18.14 0.22 6.29
C THR A 42 19.52 -0.47 6.39
N ASN A 43 19.89 -1.26 5.40
CA ASN A 43 21.20 -1.89 5.33
C ASN A 43 22.06 -1.27 4.22
N ARG A 44 23.39 -1.46 4.31
CA ARG A 44 24.37 -0.96 3.36
C ARG A 44 24.00 -1.22 1.90
N SER A 45 23.65 -2.46 1.56
CA SER A 45 23.36 -2.84 0.19
C SER A 45 22.14 -2.12 -0.39
N ASN A 46 21.10 -1.95 0.41
CA ASN A 46 19.92 -1.21 -0.02
C ASN A 46 20.22 0.27 -0.19
N LEU A 47 20.98 0.87 0.73
CA LEU A 47 21.35 2.28 0.63
C LEU A 47 22.22 2.54 -0.60
N ILE A 48 23.24 1.72 -0.86
CA ILE A 48 24.07 1.83 -2.06
C ILE A 48 23.22 1.73 -3.32
N ASN A 49 22.29 0.77 -3.39
CA ASN A 49 21.37 0.65 -4.53
C ASN A 49 20.50 1.89 -4.71
N GLN A 50 20.03 2.51 -3.62
CA GLN A 50 19.24 3.76 -3.68
C GLN A 50 20.09 4.91 -4.22
N ILE A 51 21.29 5.11 -3.67
CA ILE A 51 22.22 6.16 -4.11
C ILE A 51 22.57 6.00 -5.60
N LEU A 52 22.91 4.79 -6.02
CA LEU A 52 23.22 4.51 -7.43
C LEU A 52 22.01 4.74 -8.34
N ALA A 53 20.83 4.28 -7.94
CA ALA A 53 19.61 4.50 -8.69
C ALA A 53 19.31 6.00 -8.84
N GLU A 54 19.47 6.75 -7.78
CA GLU A 54 19.28 8.21 -7.77
C GLU A 54 20.25 8.91 -8.70
N TYR A 55 21.54 8.53 -8.63
CA TYR A 55 22.57 9.11 -9.47
C TYR A 55 22.36 8.87 -10.97
N VAL A 56 21.85 7.68 -11.35
CA VAL A 56 21.54 7.34 -12.75
C VAL A 56 20.11 7.68 -13.17
N ASN A 57 19.36 8.43 -12.36
CA ASN A 57 17.95 8.78 -12.57
C ASN A 57 17.03 7.56 -12.79
N TYR A 58 17.33 6.45 -12.15
CA TYR A 58 16.48 5.26 -12.16
C TYR A 58 15.53 5.28 -10.96
N THR A 59 14.23 5.32 -11.22
CA THR A 59 13.21 5.26 -10.16
C THR A 59 13.02 3.81 -9.73
N THR A 60 13.46 3.47 -8.52
CA THR A 60 13.24 2.14 -7.96
C THR A 60 11.75 1.94 -7.64
N PRO A 61 11.25 0.70 -7.66
CA PRO A 61 9.86 0.40 -7.24
C PRO A 61 9.56 0.91 -5.82
N GLU A 62 10.52 0.82 -4.91
CA GLU A 62 10.41 1.32 -3.54
C GLU A 62 10.19 2.83 -3.52
N ARG A 63 10.98 3.59 -4.27
CA ARG A 63 10.84 5.04 -4.37
C ARG A 63 9.47 5.41 -4.95
N ARG A 64 9.06 4.76 -6.04
CA ARG A 64 7.75 4.99 -6.64
C ARG A 64 6.61 4.75 -5.66
N ILE A 65 6.68 3.66 -4.87
CA ILE A 65 5.67 3.36 -3.85
C ILE A 65 5.66 4.45 -2.77
N ASN A 66 6.81 4.86 -2.27
CA ASN A 66 6.91 5.93 -1.28
C ASN A 66 6.35 7.25 -1.81
N ASP A 67 6.67 7.62 -3.05
CA ASP A 67 6.15 8.84 -3.68
C ASP A 67 4.62 8.82 -3.77
N VAL A 68 4.02 7.67 -4.16
CA VAL A 68 2.58 7.51 -4.21
C VAL A 68 1.94 7.60 -2.81
N LEU A 69 2.50 6.92 -1.82
CA LEU A 69 1.97 6.95 -0.44
C LEU A 69 2.11 8.34 0.18
N SER A 70 3.20 9.06 -0.11
CA SER A 70 3.39 10.45 0.32
C SER A 70 2.37 11.38 -0.33
N ALA A 71 2.15 11.27 -1.63
CA ALA A 71 1.14 12.05 -2.34
C ALA A 71 -0.28 11.81 -1.79
N ILE A 72 -0.63 10.56 -1.49
CA ILE A 72 -1.90 10.24 -0.83
C ILE A 72 -1.99 10.94 0.54
N SER A 73 -0.91 10.88 1.33
CA SER A 73 -0.87 11.52 2.64
C SER A 73 -1.04 13.04 2.55
N GLU A 74 -0.40 13.70 1.60
CA GLU A 74 -0.52 15.13 1.36
C GLU A 74 -1.94 15.53 0.92
N LEU A 75 -2.56 14.77 0.03
CA LEU A 75 -3.94 14.98 -0.41
C LEU A 75 -4.93 14.86 0.75
N MET A 76 -4.60 14.05 1.75
CA MET A 76 -5.47 13.80 2.89
C MET A 76 -5.21 14.71 4.08
N ALA A 77 -4.07 15.40 4.12
CA ALA A 77 -3.69 16.28 5.22
C ALA A 77 -4.74 17.36 5.57
N PRO A 78 -5.49 17.92 4.60
CA PRO A 78 -6.56 18.86 4.91
C PRO A 78 -7.80 18.21 5.53
N SER A 79 -7.98 16.89 5.37
CA SER A 79 -9.14 16.17 5.88
C SER A 79 -8.95 15.82 7.35
N ARG A 80 -9.86 16.32 8.21
CA ARG A 80 -9.90 15.92 9.62
C ARG A 80 -10.58 14.56 9.87
N GLU A 81 -11.22 14.02 8.86
CA GLU A 81 -12.01 12.80 8.95
C GLU A 81 -11.20 11.54 8.71
N LEU A 82 -10.11 11.65 7.96
CA LEU A 82 -9.22 10.55 7.63
C LEU A 82 -7.88 10.74 8.35
N VAL A 83 -7.57 9.81 9.23
CA VAL A 83 -6.32 9.84 9.99
C VAL A 83 -5.37 8.81 9.38
N PRO A 84 -4.27 9.24 8.75
CA PRO A 84 -3.27 8.32 8.21
C PRO A 84 -2.51 7.65 9.35
N PHE A 85 -2.28 6.37 9.20
CA PHE A 85 -1.39 5.58 10.04
C PHE A 85 -0.46 4.79 9.13
N PHE A 86 0.81 5.17 9.15
CA PHE A 86 1.82 4.46 8.36
C PHE A 86 2.18 3.16 9.07
N ALA A 87 2.15 2.06 8.32
CA ALA A 87 2.74 0.83 8.79
C ALA A 87 4.28 0.97 8.79
N PRO A 88 4.99 0.25 9.66
CA PRO A 88 6.46 0.29 9.70
C PRO A 88 7.12 -0.19 8.39
N ASN A 89 6.39 -0.89 7.54
CA ASN A 89 6.86 -1.32 6.22
C ASN A 89 6.49 -0.28 5.16
N SER A 90 7.45 0.10 4.35
CA SER A 90 7.38 1.14 3.32
C SER A 90 6.36 0.89 2.18
N PHE A 91 5.56 -0.18 2.24
CA PHE A 91 4.70 -0.62 1.12
C PHE A 91 3.21 -0.54 1.41
N SER A 92 2.83 -0.19 2.62
CA SER A 92 1.43 -0.11 3.02
C SER A 92 1.12 1.11 3.87
N MET A 93 -0.07 1.63 3.69
CA MET A 93 -0.65 2.71 4.46
C MET A 93 -2.00 2.26 5.02
N SER A 94 -2.28 2.59 6.26
CA SER A 94 -3.60 2.45 6.85
C SER A 94 -4.21 3.81 7.13
N LEU A 95 -5.49 3.94 6.81
CA LEU A 95 -6.29 5.12 7.11
C LEU A 95 -7.48 4.71 7.97
N LYS A 96 -7.92 5.60 8.83
CA LYS A 96 -9.12 5.39 9.64
C LYS A 96 -10.03 6.59 9.52
N SER A 97 -11.34 6.31 9.41
CA SER A 97 -12.39 7.30 9.53
C SER A 97 -13.48 6.81 10.46
N SER A 98 -14.31 7.72 10.93
CA SER A 98 -15.53 7.41 11.69
C SER A 98 -16.74 7.82 10.86
N LEU A 99 -17.70 6.92 10.70
CA LEU A 99 -18.94 7.24 10.01
C LEU A 99 -19.84 8.07 10.91
N GLU A 100 -20.54 9.04 10.35
CA GLU A 100 -21.65 9.76 11.02
C GLU A 100 -22.89 8.87 11.11
N TYR A 101 -22.81 7.85 11.97
CA TYR A 101 -23.86 6.89 12.22
C TYR A 101 -23.94 6.58 13.72
N LYS A 102 -25.04 5.96 14.17
CA LYS A 102 -25.20 5.55 15.57
C LYS A 102 -23.97 4.76 16.05
N TYR A 103 -23.39 5.17 17.19
CA TYR A 103 -22.13 4.64 17.76
C TYR A 103 -20.86 4.92 16.95
N ARG A 104 -20.88 5.78 15.95
CA ARG A 104 -19.73 6.20 15.14
C ARG A 104 -18.81 5.02 14.75
N PRO A 105 -19.29 4.05 13.99
CA PRO A 105 -18.47 2.89 13.63
C PRO A 105 -17.24 3.33 12.83
N THR A 106 -16.13 2.68 13.13
CA THR A 106 -14.86 2.98 12.47
C THR A 106 -14.73 2.20 11.16
N VAL A 107 -14.31 2.89 10.12
CA VAL A 107 -13.88 2.32 8.84
C VAL A 107 -12.35 2.36 8.79
N LYS A 108 -11.74 1.25 8.47
CA LYS A 108 -10.31 1.13 8.24
C LYS A 108 -10.06 0.88 6.75
N TYR A 109 -9.20 1.69 6.17
CA TYR A 109 -8.70 1.53 4.81
C TYR A 109 -7.26 1.06 4.88
N GLU A 110 -6.91 0.04 4.14
CA GLU A 110 -5.54 -0.47 4.01
C GLU A 110 -5.18 -0.44 2.54
N VAL A 111 -4.17 0.35 2.20
CA VAL A 111 -3.60 0.43 0.87
C VAL A 111 -2.26 -0.30 0.91
N GLU A 112 -2.12 -1.30 0.07
CA GLU A 112 -0.86 -2.03 -0.13
C GLU A 112 -0.45 -1.90 -1.59
N LEU A 113 0.78 -1.47 -1.86
CA LEU A 113 1.32 -1.34 -3.20
C LEU A 113 2.37 -2.42 -3.43
N TYR A 114 2.34 -3.00 -4.63
CA TYR A 114 3.23 -4.10 -4.99
C TYR A 114 4.46 -3.61 -5.75
N ARG A 115 5.62 -4.22 -5.47
CA ARG A 115 6.88 -3.92 -6.14
C ARG A 115 6.85 -4.32 -7.61
N SER A 116 6.29 -5.49 -7.91
CA SER A 116 6.06 -5.94 -9.27
C SER A 116 4.64 -5.57 -9.67
N GLY A 117 4.49 -4.70 -10.65
CA GLY A 117 3.19 -4.31 -11.20
C GLY A 117 2.67 -5.21 -12.32
N GLU A 118 3.18 -6.45 -12.44
CA GLU A 118 2.89 -7.32 -13.60
C GLU A 118 1.43 -7.76 -13.67
N GLU A 119 0.86 -8.19 -12.55
CA GLU A 119 -0.56 -8.61 -12.51
C GLU A 119 -1.46 -7.58 -11.81
N SER A 120 -0.94 -6.90 -10.80
CA SER A 120 -1.65 -5.91 -9.99
C SER A 120 -0.67 -4.91 -9.40
N ILE A 121 -1.04 -3.64 -9.39
CA ILE A 121 -0.25 -2.56 -8.81
C ILE A 121 -0.37 -2.49 -7.29
N GLY A 122 -1.40 -3.09 -6.72
CA GLY A 122 -1.66 -3.05 -5.28
C GLY A 122 -3.04 -3.55 -4.93
N GLU A 123 -3.39 -3.41 -3.66
CA GLU A 123 -4.70 -3.77 -3.09
C GLU A 123 -5.20 -2.64 -2.17
N LEU A 124 -6.46 -2.27 -2.33
CA LEU A 124 -7.21 -1.48 -1.35
C LEU A 124 -8.15 -2.40 -0.60
N SER A 125 -7.99 -2.49 0.71
CA SER A 125 -8.88 -3.23 1.60
C SER A 125 -9.62 -2.25 2.52
N VAL A 126 -10.95 -2.29 2.51
CA VAL A 126 -11.79 -1.46 3.37
C VAL A 126 -12.53 -2.36 4.34
N VAL A 127 -12.33 -2.13 5.63
CA VAL A 127 -12.94 -2.92 6.71
C VAL A 127 -13.77 -2.00 7.58
N PHE A 128 -15.05 -2.30 7.73
CA PHE A 128 -15.94 -1.59 8.64
C PHE A 128 -16.38 -2.52 9.79
N ARG A 129 -16.12 -2.05 11.00
CA ARG A 129 -16.44 -2.79 12.23
C ARG A 129 -17.78 -2.34 12.77
N THR A 130 -18.83 -3.08 12.44
CA THR A 130 -20.18 -2.85 12.93
C THR A 130 -20.92 -4.17 13.07
N GLN A 131 -21.91 -4.19 13.96
CA GLN A 131 -22.86 -5.29 14.10
C GLN A 131 -24.23 -4.91 13.51
N SER A 132 -24.39 -3.71 12.98
CA SER A 132 -25.62 -3.24 12.36
C SER A 132 -25.79 -3.83 10.96
N ALA A 133 -26.73 -4.76 10.81
CA ALA A 133 -27.06 -5.35 9.51
C ALA A 133 -27.50 -4.28 8.49
N ALA A 134 -28.20 -3.24 8.92
CA ALA A 134 -28.62 -2.14 8.06
C ALA A 134 -27.41 -1.34 7.53
N LEU A 135 -26.41 -1.08 8.38
CA LEU A 135 -25.19 -0.39 7.96
C LEU A 135 -24.36 -1.26 7.02
N ILE A 136 -24.24 -2.56 7.30
CA ILE A 136 -23.54 -3.51 6.41
C ILE A 136 -24.21 -3.51 5.03
N ALA A 137 -25.53 -3.56 4.96
CA ALA A 137 -26.27 -3.50 3.70
C ALA A 137 -26.00 -2.20 2.94
N SER A 138 -26.10 -1.04 3.60
CA SER A 138 -25.85 0.27 3.00
C SER A 138 -24.42 0.39 2.46
N MET A 139 -23.42 -0.08 3.20
CA MET A 139 -22.02 -0.07 2.76
C MET A 139 -21.79 -1.04 1.60
N THR A 140 -22.47 -2.18 1.61
CA THR A 140 -22.44 -3.15 0.50
C THR A 140 -22.97 -2.51 -0.78
N ASP A 141 -24.10 -1.82 -0.72
CA ASP A 141 -24.69 -1.14 -1.87
C ASP A 141 -23.81 0.03 -2.36
N PHE A 142 -23.18 0.76 -1.42
CA PHE A 142 -22.19 1.78 -1.76
C PHE A 142 -21.02 1.19 -2.56
N PHE A 143 -20.43 0.07 -2.13
CA PHE A 143 -19.30 -0.54 -2.85
C PHE A 143 -19.71 -1.21 -4.17
N ARG A 144 -20.96 -1.68 -4.29
CA ARG A 144 -21.51 -2.11 -5.58
C ARG A 144 -21.62 -0.94 -6.57
N LEU A 145 -22.08 0.22 -6.09
CA LEU A 145 -22.12 1.43 -6.89
C LEU A 145 -20.71 1.89 -7.28
N TRP A 146 -19.77 1.91 -6.32
CA TRP A 146 -18.37 2.25 -6.57
C TRP A 146 -17.79 1.37 -7.69
N LYS A 147 -17.94 0.05 -7.58
CA LYS A 147 -17.49 -0.87 -8.62
C LYS A 147 -18.07 -0.51 -10.00
N ARG A 148 -19.37 -0.22 -10.08
CA ARG A 148 -20.00 0.17 -11.37
C ARG A 148 -19.40 1.45 -11.95
N ILE A 149 -19.10 2.43 -11.10
CA ILE A 149 -18.48 3.68 -11.53
C ILE A 149 -17.06 3.41 -12.06
N GLU A 150 -16.27 2.61 -11.36
CA GLU A 150 -14.91 2.25 -11.80
C GLU A 150 -14.93 1.41 -13.09
N ASP A 151 -15.83 0.46 -13.20
CA ASP A 151 -15.98 -0.35 -14.42
C ASP A 151 -16.27 0.54 -15.65
N LEU A 152 -17.10 1.57 -15.50
CA LEU A 152 -17.47 2.49 -16.59
C LEU A 152 -16.38 3.52 -16.89
N HIS A 153 -15.77 4.10 -15.89
CA HIS A 153 -14.90 5.26 -16.04
C HIS A 153 -13.40 4.95 -16.00
N LEU A 154 -13.01 3.80 -15.48
CA LEU A 154 -11.61 3.36 -15.39
C LEU A 154 -11.35 2.10 -16.20
N ALA A 155 -12.05 1.01 -15.91
CA ALA A 155 -11.77 -0.27 -16.55
C ALA A 155 -12.09 -0.27 -18.05
N ALA A 156 -13.27 0.21 -18.44
CA ALA A 156 -13.68 0.23 -19.84
C ALA A 156 -12.79 1.12 -20.73
N PRO A 157 -12.46 2.40 -20.37
CA PRO A 157 -11.63 3.26 -21.20
C PRO A 157 -10.15 2.85 -21.24
N THR A 158 -9.63 2.26 -20.17
CA THR A 158 -8.19 1.93 -20.04
C THR A 158 -7.86 0.49 -20.37
N GLY A 159 -8.85 -0.39 -20.48
CA GLY A 159 -8.66 -1.84 -20.61
C GLY A 159 -8.09 -2.50 -19.35
N MET A 160 -8.03 -1.79 -18.22
CA MET A 160 -7.52 -2.31 -16.96
C MET A 160 -8.46 -3.37 -16.38
N LYS A 161 -7.89 -4.46 -15.88
CA LYS A 161 -8.64 -5.46 -15.12
C LYS A 161 -8.59 -5.09 -13.64
N ILE A 162 -9.74 -4.72 -13.07
CA ILE A 162 -9.86 -4.44 -11.64
C ILE A 162 -10.57 -5.62 -10.98
N HIS A 163 -9.95 -6.21 -9.98
CA HIS A 163 -10.53 -7.31 -9.23
C HIS A 163 -11.22 -6.78 -7.98
N TYR A 164 -12.42 -7.27 -7.71
CA TYR A 164 -13.21 -6.88 -6.55
C TYR A 164 -13.64 -8.10 -5.77
N ALA A 165 -13.62 -7.98 -4.45
CA ALA A 165 -14.25 -8.93 -3.56
C ALA A 165 -15.04 -8.17 -2.48
N LEU A 166 -16.25 -8.62 -2.22
CA LEU A 166 -17.14 -8.01 -1.24
C LEU A 166 -17.60 -9.11 -0.26
N TYR A 167 -17.27 -8.90 1.00
CA TYR A 167 -17.64 -9.77 2.11
C TYR A 167 -18.46 -8.97 3.13
N ASP A 168 -19.07 -9.67 4.10
CA ASP A 168 -19.74 -8.98 5.20
C ASP A 168 -18.74 -8.11 5.99
N GLY A 169 -18.89 -6.81 5.86
CA GLY A 169 -18.03 -5.83 6.54
C GLY A 169 -16.64 -5.64 5.94
N LYS A 170 -16.36 -6.18 4.74
CA LYS A 170 -15.07 -6.00 4.06
C LYS A 170 -15.24 -5.89 2.55
N PHE A 171 -14.60 -4.87 1.97
CA PHE A 171 -14.43 -4.68 0.53
C PHE A 171 -12.94 -4.75 0.18
N VAL A 172 -12.62 -5.42 -0.93
CA VAL A 172 -11.26 -5.52 -1.46
C VAL A 172 -11.29 -5.18 -2.94
N ARG A 173 -10.34 -4.38 -3.36
CA ARG A 173 -10.13 -3.95 -4.73
C ARG A 173 -8.65 -4.02 -5.11
#